data_67b7f98775ab8cb57e4054e4cb799bab
#
_entry.id   67b7f98775ab8cb57e4054e4cb799bab
#
_cell.length_a   1.000
_cell.length_b   1.000
_cell.length_c   1.000
_cell.angle_alpha   90.00
_cell.angle_beta   90.00
_cell.angle_gamma   90.00
#
_symmetry.space_group_name_H-M   'P 1'
#
loop_
_entity.id
_entity.type
_entity.pdbx_description
1 polymer ?
#
loop_
_entity_poly.entity_id
_entity_poly.type
_entity_poly.pdbx_seq_one_letter_code
_entity_poly.pdbx_strand_id
1 'polypeptide(L)'
;MLWSNLLDLLRGGLFVLAHWCNGSLGGAILLMSVAVRGAMLPFTIQAQRRALRRAQLERELAPTLAALNDKHRSDPARLLAERNRVYASRGADPVDRRMLIDAVVQFPPAAAIYSAIRGIPSKAGSFLWIADLTRPDRLLAAGAAVLAAALAWVGVKTSGSSATAQTTVSVVVTGCVSFLVLPHISSAVALYSVANSIVGGVERVIAARTLDTLRT
;
A
#
# COMPACT_ATOMS: atom_id res chain seq x y z
N MET A 1 -8.06 -25.77 1.34
CA MET A 1 -9.19 -25.60 2.27
C MET A 1 -9.27 -24.18 2.87
N LEU A 2 -8.26 -23.64 3.57
CA LEU A 2 -8.36 -22.28 4.15
C LEU A 2 -8.58 -21.17 3.13
N TRP A 3 -7.91 -21.23 1.97
CA TRP A 3 -8.04 -20.24 0.91
C TRP A 3 -9.43 -20.25 0.26
N SER A 4 -9.99 -21.42 -0.02
CA SER A 4 -11.35 -21.54 -0.56
C SER A 4 -12.40 -20.99 0.42
N ASN A 5 -12.30 -21.35 1.70
CA ASN A 5 -13.21 -20.85 2.72
C ASN A 5 -13.14 -19.30 2.86
N LEU A 6 -11.94 -18.72 2.77
CA LEU A 6 -11.77 -17.26 2.77
C LEU A 6 -12.43 -16.61 1.55
N LEU A 7 -12.27 -17.18 0.36
CA LEU A 7 -12.91 -16.68 -0.84
C LEU A 7 -14.44 -16.77 -0.76
N ASP A 8 -14.96 -17.87 -0.24
CA ASP A 8 -16.40 -18.07 -0.10
C ASP A 8 -16.99 -17.12 0.96
N LEU A 9 -16.27 -16.87 2.04
CA LEU A 9 -16.64 -15.87 3.04
C LEU A 9 -16.68 -14.46 2.43
N LEU A 10 -15.65 -14.09 1.64
CA LEU A 10 -15.60 -12.78 0.99
C LEU A 10 -16.69 -12.62 -0.07
N ARG A 11 -17.00 -13.66 -0.85
CA ARG A 11 -18.09 -13.66 -1.83
C ARG A 11 -19.45 -13.54 -1.14
N GLY A 12 -19.67 -14.30 -0.07
CA GLY A 12 -20.88 -14.19 0.75
C GLY A 12 -21.02 -12.79 1.36
N GLY A 13 -19.94 -12.24 1.89
CA GLY A 13 -19.91 -10.87 2.40
C GLY A 13 -20.20 -9.82 1.33
N LEU A 14 -19.66 -9.96 0.13
CA LEU A 14 -19.98 -9.07 -1.00
C LEU A 14 -21.46 -9.15 -1.38
N PHE A 15 -22.06 -10.34 -1.37
CA PHE A 15 -23.48 -10.52 -1.65
C PHE A 15 -24.37 -9.82 -0.61
N VAL A 16 -24.06 -9.99 0.68
CA VAL A 16 -24.79 -9.33 1.78
C VAL A 16 -24.64 -7.81 1.68
N LEU A 17 -23.44 -7.30 1.45
CA LEU A 17 -23.18 -5.88 1.28
C LEU A 17 -23.86 -5.30 0.03
N ALA A 18 -23.91 -6.06 -1.06
CA ALA A 18 -24.64 -5.65 -2.26
C ALA A 18 -26.13 -5.51 -1.97
N HIS A 19 -26.71 -6.42 -1.18
CA HIS A 19 -28.11 -6.30 -0.74
C HIS A 19 -28.35 -5.03 0.08
N TRP A 20 -27.46 -4.69 1.00
CA TRP A 20 -27.53 -3.44 1.77
C TRP A 20 -27.34 -2.18 0.92
N CYS A 21 -26.61 -2.29 -0.18
CA CYS A 21 -26.38 -1.20 -1.14
C CYS A 21 -27.47 -1.16 -2.24
N ASN A 22 -28.67 -1.64 -2.01
CA ASN A 22 -29.76 -1.69 -3.00
C ASN A 22 -29.36 -2.42 -4.31
N GLY A 23 -28.61 -3.50 -4.21
CA GLY A 23 -28.11 -4.26 -5.35
C GLY A 23 -26.83 -3.69 -6.00
N SER A 24 -26.27 -2.60 -5.47
CA SER A 24 -25.06 -1.98 -6.03
C SER A 24 -23.81 -2.77 -5.65
N LEU A 25 -23.25 -3.49 -6.60
CA LEU A 25 -22.02 -4.25 -6.40
C LEU A 25 -20.79 -3.34 -6.20
N GLY A 26 -20.74 -2.19 -6.87
CA GLY A 26 -19.68 -1.20 -6.68
C GLY A 26 -19.65 -0.65 -5.25
N GLY A 27 -20.81 -0.36 -4.69
CA GLY A 27 -20.97 0.01 -3.28
C GLY A 27 -20.50 -1.10 -2.34
N ALA A 28 -20.86 -2.35 -2.63
CA ALA A 28 -20.43 -3.52 -1.85
C ALA A 28 -18.90 -3.69 -1.86
N ILE A 29 -18.26 -3.51 -3.01
CA ILE A 29 -16.80 -3.58 -3.16
C ILE A 29 -16.12 -2.49 -2.30
N LEU A 30 -16.63 -1.27 -2.35
CA LEU A 30 -16.09 -0.17 -1.53
C LEU A 30 -16.23 -0.47 -0.04
N LEU A 31 -17.42 -0.87 0.42
CA LEU A 31 -17.67 -1.20 1.82
C LEU A 31 -16.83 -2.39 2.29
N MET A 32 -16.73 -3.45 1.49
CA MET A 32 -15.89 -4.61 1.79
C MET A 32 -14.42 -4.19 1.91
N SER A 33 -13.94 -3.35 1.00
CA SER A 33 -12.55 -2.85 1.03
C SER A 33 -12.26 -2.07 2.32
N VAL A 34 -13.20 -1.20 2.72
CA VAL A 34 -13.09 -0.44 3.97
C VAL A 34 -13.17 -1.36 5.19
N ALA A 35 -14.07 -2.33 5.19
CA ALA A 35 -14.24 -3.27 6.30
C ALA A 35 -12.99 -4.13 6.51
N VAL A 36 -12.43 -4.72 5.45
CA VAL A 36 -11.21 -5.52 5.53
C VAL A 36 -10.02 -4.67 5.97
N ARG A 37 -9.89 -3.46 5.43
CA ARG A 37 -8.85 -2.52 5.85
C ARG A 37 -9.03 -2.08 7.29
N GLY A 38 -10.25 -1.79 7.72
CA GLY A 38 -10.56 -1.45 9.11
C GLY A 38 -10.16 -2.57 10.06
N ALA A 39 -10.44 -3.83 9.71
CA ALA A 39 -10.01 -4.98 10.51
C ALA A 39 -8.48 -5.12 10.57
N MET A 40 -7.77 -4.73 9.52
CA MET A 40 -6.30 -4.75 9.47
C MET A 40 -5.64 -3.50 10.07
N LEU A 41 -6.41 -2.47 10.42
CA LEU A 41 -5.92 -1.16 10.87
C LEU A 41 -4.88 -1.24 12.00
N PRO A 42 -5.02 -2.06 13.06
CA PRO A 42 -4.00 -2.16 14.11
C PRO A 42 -2.67 -2.69 13.59
N PHE A 43 -2.69 -3.61 12.63
CA PHE A 43 -1.46 -4.15 12.03
C PHE A 43 -0.80 -3.14 11.09
N THR A 44 -1.60 -2.48 10.25
CA THR A 44 -1.08 -1.51 9.28
C THR A 44 -0.52 -0.26 9.96
N ILE A 45 -1.16 0.25 11.02
CA ILE A 45 -0.61 1.37 11.81
C ILE A 45 0.72 0.98 12.46
N GLN A 46 0.84 -0.22 13.04
CA GLN A 46 2.11 -0.67 13.61
C GLN A 46 3.22 -0.79 12.55
N ALA A 47 2.90 -1.33 11.37
CA ALA A 47 3.83 -1.42 10.25
C ALA A 47 4.27 -0.02 9.77
N GLN A 48 3.34 0.93 9.64
CA GLN A 48 3.62 2.32 9.28
C GLN A 48 4.52 3.02 10.31
N ARG A 49 4.24 2.84 11.60
CA ARG A 49 5.09 3.40 12.68
C ARG A 49 6.52 2.86 12.63
N ARG A 50 6.70 1.55 12.35
CA ARG A 50 8.03 0.95 12.17
C ARG A 50 8.74 1.54 10.95
N ALA A 51 8.04 1.65 9.82
CA ALA A 51 8.59 2.25 8.61
C ALA A 51 9.04 3.70 8.82
N LEU A 52 8.25 4.52 9.53
CA LEU A 52 8.60 5.90 9.84
C LEU A 52 9.84 5.99 10.78
N ARG A 53 9.91 5.16 11.82
CA ARG A 53 11.10 5.08 12.70
C ARG A 53 12.34 4.67 11.91
N ARG A 54 12.20 3.73 11.00
CA ARG A 54 13.26 3.31 10.11
C ARG A 54 13.75 4.44 9.21
N ALA A 55 12.82 5.16 8.59
CA ALA A 55 13.14 6.31 7.75
C ALA A 55 13.86 7.42 8.54
N GLN A 56 13.54 7.62 9.81
CA GLN A 56 14.24 8.57 10.68
C GLN A 56 15.68 8.11 10.95
N LEU A 57 15.86 6.84 11.32
CA LEU A 57 17.19 6.26 11.54
C LEU A 57 18.08 6.35 10.28
N GLU A 58 17.51 6.05 9.12
CA GLU A 58 18.22 6.15 7.84
C GLU A 58 18.68 7.57 7.53
N ARG A 59 17.89 8.59 7.92
CA ARG A 59 18.30 10.00 7.81
C ARG A 59 19.44 10.36 8.73
N GLU A 60 19.37 9.92 9.99
CA GLU A 60 20.45 10.15 10.95
C GLU A 60 21.74 9.49 10.50
N LEU A 61 21.66 8.33 9.86
CA LEU A 61 22.80 7.60 9.35
C LEU A 61 23.25 8.06 7.95
N ALA A 62 22.43 8.82 7.22
CA ALA A 62 22.73 9.22 5.86
C ALA A 62 24.13 9.86 5.67
N PRO A 63 24.59 10.82 6.49
CA PRO A 63 25.92 11.39 6.34
C PRO A 63 27.02 10.35 6.58
N THR A 64 26.85 9.46 7.56
CA THR A 64 27.81 8.39 7.87
C THR A 64 27.87 7.38 6.72
N LEU A 65 26.72 7.00 6.18
CA LEU A 65 26.64 6.05 5.06
C LEU A 65 27.22 6.64 3.77
N ALA A 66 27.07 7.95 3.54
CA ALA A 66 27.67 8.65 2.40
C ALA A 66 29.19 8.61 2.49
N ALA A 67 29.76 9.00 3.65
CA ALA A 67 31.20 8.94 3.87
C ALA A 67 31.77 7.51 3.73
N LEU A 68 31.01 6.52 4.17
CA LEU A 68 31.38 5.11 4.06
C LEU A 68 31.40 4.65 2.59
N ASN A 69 30.41 5.08 1.81
CA ASN A 69 30.31 4.79 0.38
C ASN A 69 31.48 5.37 -0.41
N ASP A 70 31.87 6.61 -0.09
CA ASP A 70 33.03 7.26 -0.71
C ASP A 70 34.34 6.54 -0.35
N LYS A 71 34.49 6.13 0.93
CA LYS A 71 35.69 5.44 1.41
C LYS A 71 35.89 4.05 0.81
N HIS A 72 34.82 3.31 0.58
CA HIS A 72 34.84 1.91 0.13
C HIS A 72 34.23 1.72 -1.27
N ARG A 73 34.31 2.74 -2.12
CA ARG A 73 33.73 2.72 -3.48
C ARG A 73 34.26 1.58 -4.35
N SER A 74 35.50 1.15 -4.13
CA SER A 74 36.17 0.07 -4.87
C SER A 74 35.98 -1.32 -4.29
N ASP A 75 35.43 -1.44 -3.05
CA ASP A 75 35.28 -2.73 -2.35
C ASP A 75 33.84 -2.89 -1.83
N PRO A 76 32.93 -3.44 -2.63
CA PRO A 76 31.52 -3.59 -2.26
C PRO A 76 31.33 -4.55 -1.08
N ALA A 77 32.20 -5.53 -0.87
CA ALA A 77 32.10 -6.46 0.23
C ALA A 77 32.39 -5.80 1.58
N ARG A 78 33.44 -4.99 1.64
CA ARG A 78 33.77 -4.17 2.83
C ARG A 78 32.72 -3.11 3.09
N LEU A 79 32.21 -2.46 2.05
CA LEU A 79 31.12 -1.48 2.18
C LEU A 79 29.90 -2.12 2.84
N LEU A 80 29.51 -3.33 2.41
CA LEU A 80 28.37 -4.04 2.98
C LEU A 80 28.61 -4.41 4.46
N ALA A 81 29.81 -4.89 4.78
CA ALA A 81 30.18 -5.27 6.15
C ALA A 81 30.16 -4.05 7.09
N GLU A 82 30.73 -2.93 6.67
CA GLU A 82 30.75 -1.70 7.48
C GLU A 82 29.34 -1.08 7.61
N ARG A 83 28.53 -1.08 6.55
CA ARG A 83 27.12 -0.68 6.64
C ARG A 83 26.37 -1.52 7.68
N ASN A 84 26.56 -2.83 7.66
CA ASN A 84 25.92 -3.73 8.62
C ASN A 84 26.35 -3.43 10.05
N ARG A 85 27.64 -3.10 10.28
CA ARG A 85 28.13 -2.66 11.59
C ARG A 85 27.50 -1.36 12.06
N VAL A 86 27.36 -0.37 11.17
CA VAL A 86 26.72 0.91 11.48
C VAL A 86 25.25 0.70 11.87
N TYR A 87 24.51 -0.14 11.18
CA TYR A 87 23.13 -0.47 11.57
C TYR A 87 23.08 -1.23 12.89
N ALA A 88 23.94 -2.23 13.08
CA ALA A 88 24.01 -3.03 14.29
C ALA A 88 24.34 -2.17 15.53
N SER A 89 25.25 -1.18 15.41
CA SER A 89 25.59 -0.26 16.51
C SER A 89 24.42 0.61 16.98
N ARG A 90 23.38 0.76 16.15
CA ARG A 90 22.14 1.46 16.48
C ARG A 90 20.99 0.49 16.79
N GLY A 91 21.27 -0.80 16.99
CA GLY A 91 20.29 -1.83 17.29
C GLY A 91 19.30 -2.10 16.16
N ALA A 92 19.67 -1.78 14.91
CA ALA A 92 18.83 -1.96 13.74
C ALA A 92 19.41 -3.04 12.83
N ASP A 93 18.52 -3.86 12.24
CA ASP A 93 18.92 -4.78 11.18
C ASP A 93 19.11 -4.03 9.85
N PRO A 94 20.15 -4.31 9.08
CA PRO A 94 20.36 -3.72 7.75
C PRO A 94 19.22 -4.06 6.79
N VAL A 95 18.63 -5.24 6.92
CA VAL A 95 17.40 -5.66 6.23
C VAL A 95 16.33 -5.89 7.28
N ASP A 96 15.30 -5.05 7.29
CA ASP A 96 14.19 -5.21 8.23
C ASP A 96 13.32 -6.41 7.84
N ARG A 97 13.63 -7.57 8.44
CA ARG A 97 12.85 -8.81 8.21
C ARG A 97 11.38 -8.64 8.57
N ARG A 98 11.06 -7.79 9.54
CA ARG A 98 9.68 -7.52 9.94
C ARG A 98 8.92 -6.76 8.84
N MET A 99 9.59 -5.86 8.14
CA MET A 99 9.01 -5.17 6.97
C MET A 99 8.64 -6.15 5.86
N LEU A 100 9.46 -7.17 5.63
CA LEU A 100 9.14 -8.25 4.69
C LEU A 100 7.94 -9.08 5.16
N ILE A 101 7.89 -9.41 6.46
CA ILE A 101 6.75 -10.13 7.06
C ILE A 101 5.48 -9.28 6.95
N ASP A 102 5.55 -7.99 7.27
CA ASP A 102 4.41 -7.07 7.17
C ASP A 102 3.89 -7.00 5.72
N ALA A 103 4.78 -6.98 4.72
CA ALA A 103 4.39 -7.03 3.31
C ALA A 103 3.73 -8.37 2.93
N VAL A 104 4.30 -9.48 3.37
CA VAL A 104 3.74 -10.84 3.13
C VAL A 104 2.36 -10.97 3.78
N VAL A 105 2.16 -10.46 4.99
CA VAL A 105 0.88 -10.52 5.70
C VAL A 105 -0.20 -9.66 5.02
N GLN A 106 0.19 -8.57 4.38
CA GLN A 106 -0.75 -7.68 3.68
C GLN A 106 -1.17 -8.21 2.30
N PHE A 107 -0.39 -9.09 1.69
CA PHE A 107 -0.67 -9.60 0.35
C PHE A 107 -1.90 -10.53 0.26
N PRO A 108 -2.10 -11.53 1.15
CA PRO A 108 -3.22 -12.46 1.06
C PRO A 108 -4.62 -11.81 1.08
N PRO A 109 -4.92 -10.83 1.95
CA PRO A 109 -6.22 -10.16 1.91
C PRO A 109 -6.48 -9.43 0.59
N ALA A 110 -5.48 -8.74 0.05
CA ALA A 110 -5.60 -8.07 -1.24
C ALA A 110 -5.83 -9.07 -2.38
N ALA A 111 -5.07 -10.17 -2.41
CA ALA A 111 -5.22 -11.23 -3.38
C ALA A 111 -6.57 -11.95 -3.26
N ALA A 112 -7.07 -12.14 -2.05
CA ALA A 112 -8.37 -12.75 -1.80
C ALA A 112 -9.53 -11.88 -2.30
N ILE A 113 -9.49 -10.57 -2.00
CA ILE A 113 -10.49 -9.61 -2.51
C ILE A 113 -10.43 -9.55 -4.05
N TYR A 114 -9.24 -9.46 -4.62
CA TYR A 114 -9.06 -9.49 -6.07
C TYR A 114 -9.66 -10.77 -6.70
N SER A 115 -9.38 -11.94 -6.11
CA SER A 115 -9.90 -13.22 -6.58
C SER A 115 -11.41 -13.35 -6.41
N ALA A 116 -11.96 -12.80 -5.32
CA ALA A 116 -13.41 -12.77 -5.09
C ALA A 116 -14.11 -11.90 -6.13
N ILE A 117 -13.60 -10.71 -6.41
CA ILE A 117 -14.13 -9.78 -7.41
C ILE A 117 -14.05 -10.39 -8.82
N ARG A 118 -12.92 -11.01 -9.17
CA ARG A 118 -12.73 -11.62 -10.49
C ARG A 118 -13.64 -12.82 -10.74
N GLY A 119 -14.11 -13.48 -9.69
CA GLY A 119 -15.08 -14.59 -9.77
C GLY A 119 -16.55 -14.16 -9.89
N ILE A 120 -16.84 -12.86 -9.97
CA ILE A 120 -18.21 -12.35 -10.14
C ILE A 120 -18.64 -12.57 -11.59
N PRO A 121 -19.89 -13.07 -11.82
CA PRO A 121 -20.41 -13.27 -13.18
C PRO A 121 -20.42 -11.99 -14.01
N SER A 122 -20.25 -12.12 -15.31
CA SER A 122 -20.10 -11.04 -16.30
C SER A 122 -21.27 -10.03 -16.44
N LYS A 123 -22.28 -10.09 -15.59
CA LYS A 123 -23.36 -9.09 -15.48
C LYS A 123 -23.37 -8.43 -14.11
N ALA A 124 -22.23 -7.98 -13.67
CA ALA A 124 -22.01 -7.42 -12.33
C ALA A 124 -22.52 -5.98 -12.14
N GLY A 125 -23.62 -5.62 -12.76
CA GLY A 125 -24.30 -4.35 -12.51
C GLY A 125 -23.50 -3.09 -12.91
N SER A 126 -24.20 -1.99 -12.93
CA SER A 126 -23.63 -0.65 -13.16
C SER A 126 -23.31 0.02 -11.82
N PHE A 127 -22.27 0.87 -11.81
CA PHE A 127 -21.93 1.70 -10.66
C PHE A 127 -21.47 3.09 -11.12
N LEU A 128 -22.16 4.14 -10.65
CA LEU A 128 -21.96 5.52 -11.10
C LEU A 128 -22.10 5.61 -12.63
N TRP A 129 -21.02 6.01 -13.31
CA TRP A 129 -20.95 6.08 -14.79
C TRP A 129 -20.47 4.79 -15.45
N ILE A 130 -20.11 3.78 -14.67
CA ILE A 130 -19.54 2.52 -15.15
C ILE A 130 -20.71 1.57 -15.46
N ALA A 131 -20.90 1.26 -16.73
CA ALA A 131 -21.99 0.38 -17.16
C ALA A 131 -21.75 -1.09 -16.81
N ASP A 132 -20.49 -1.52 -16.75
CA ASP A 132 -20.09 -2.90 -16.50
C ASP A 132 -18.78 -2.93 -15.68
N LEU A 133 -18.88 -3.34 -14.42
CA LEU A 133 -17.74 -3.43 -13.50
C LEU A 133 -16.73 -4.51 -13.89
N THR A 134 -17.07 -5.45 -14.76
CA THR A 134 -16.16 -6.49 -15.24
C THR A 134 -15.22 -5.98 -16.33
N ARG A 135 -15.61 -4.90 -17.01
CA ARG A 135 -14.79 -4.28 -18.07
C ARG A 135 -13.89 -3.18 -17.51
N PRO A 136 -12.74 -2.95 -18.14
CA PRO A 136 -11.88 -1.83 -17.76
C PRO A 136 -12.55 -0.50 -18.18
N ASP A 137 -12.50 0.48 -17.25
CA ASP A 137 -12.93 1.85 -17.50
C ASP A 137 -11.71 2.77 -17.42
N ARG A 138 -11.41 3.48 -18.50
CA ARG A 138 -10.21 4.34 -18.61
C ARG A 138 -10.28 5.56 -17.70
N LEU A 139 -11.46 6.12 -17.48
CA LEU A 139 -11.62 7.30 -16.61
C LEU A 139 -11.38 6.91 -15.15
N LEU A 140 -11.98 5.79 -14.72
CA LEU A 140 -11.73 5.26 -13.37
C LEU A 140 -10.26 4.90 -13.17
N ALA A 141 -9.64 4.23 -14.15
CA ALA A 141 -8.24 3.85 -14.10
C ALA A 141 -7.31 5.08 -13.98
N ALA A 142 -7.55 6.11 -14.78
CA ALA A 142 -6.80 7.37 -14.72
C ALA A 142 -6.99 8.06 -13.37
N GLY A 143 -8.23 8.18 -12.90
CA GLY A 143 -8.54 8.74 -11.58
C GLY A 143 -7.89 7.99 -10.44
N ALA A 144 -7.91 6.65 -10.48
CA ALA A 144 -7.26 5.81 -9.48
C ALA A 144 -5.72 5.99 -9.49
N ALA A 145 -5.11 6.08 -10.67
CA ALA A 145 -3.67 6.32 -10.80
C ALA A 145 -3.26 7.69 -10.26
N VAL A 146 -4.00 8.75 -10.60
CA VAL A 146 -3.76 10.10 -10.08
C VAL A 146 -3.91 10.15 -8.57
N LEU A 147 -4.96 9.52 -8.03
CA LEU A 147 -5.19 9.46 -6.58
C LEU A 147 -4.06 8.71 -5.88
N ALA A 148 -3.63 7.56 -6.41
CA ALA A 148 -2.52 6.80 -5.85
C ALA A 148 -1.21 7.62 -5.84
N ALA A 149 -0.91 8.34 -6.93
CA ALA A 149 0.26 9.22 -7.02
C ALA A 149 0.16 10.41 -6.04
N ALA A 150 -1.00 11.04 -5.93
CA ALA A 150 -1.23 12.15 -5.00
C ALA A 150 -1.05 11.71 -3.54
N LEU A 151 -1.61 10.57 -3.16
CA LEU A 151 -1.48 10.04 -1.80
C LEU A 151 -0.07 9.53 -1.51
N ALA A 152 0.65 9.00 -2.50
CA ALA A 152 2.06 8.68 -2.37
C ALA A 152 2.89 9.96 -2.13
N TRP A 153 2.62 11.03 -2.87
CA TRP A 153 3.26 12.35 -2.68
C TRP A 153 3.01 12.95 -1.30
N VAL A 154 1.75 12.90 -0.83
CA VAL A 154 1.41 13.33 0.55
C VAL A 154 2.18 12.50 1.57
N GLY A 155 2.28 11.19 1.37
CA GLY A 155 3.06 10.29 2.23
C GLY A 155 4.54 10.68 2.32
N VAL A 156 5.14 11.11 1.22
CA VAL A 156 6.51 11.63 1.20
C VAL A 156 6.65 12.89 2.04
N LYS A 157 5.73 13.85 1.88
CA LYS A 157 5.74 15.11 2.65
C LYS A 157 5.52 14.88 4.15
N THR A 158 4.57 14.04 4.52
CA THR A 158 4.27 13.75 5.94
C THR A 158 5.37 12.95 6.63
N SER A 159 6.11 12.13 5.89
CA SER A 159 7.27 11.42 6.43
C SER A 159 8.46 12.36 6.68
N GLY A 160 8.38 13.67 6.35
CA GLY A 160 9.47 14.65 6.47
C GLY A 160 10.70 14.22 5.65
N SER A 161 10.56 13.30 4.71
CA SER A 161 11.60 12.90 3.80
C SER A 161 11.93 14.10 2.93
N SER A 162 13.10 14.71 3.12
CA SER A 162 13.69 15.53 2.07
C SER A 162 13.58 14.70 0.80
N ALA A 163 13.03 15.28 -0.28
CA ALA A 163 12.79 14.59 -1.54
C ALA A 163 14.14 14.05 -2.09
N THR A 164 14.58 12.94 -1.52
CA THR A 164 15.72 12.20 -2.01
C THR A 164 15.29 11.64 -3.36
N ALA A 165 16.17 11.63 -4.34
CA ALA A 165 15.89 11.09 -5.68
C ALA A 165 15.18 9.72 -5.61
N GLN A 166 15.53 8.90 -4.64
CA GLN A 166 14.91 7.58 -4.38
C GLN A 166 13.41 7.67 -4.02
N THR A 167 12.99 8.68 -3.27
CA THR A 167 11.59 8.87 -2.88
C THR A 167 10.75 9.36 -4.06
N THR A 168 11.30 10.28 -4.85
CA THR A 168 10.68 10.76 -6.09
C THR A 168 10.54 9.62 -7.09
N VAL A 169 11.58 8.80 -7.27
CA VAL A 169 11.54 7.60 -8.13
C VAL A 169 10.45 6.64 -7.67
N SER A 170 10.30 6.38 -6.37
CA SER A 170 9.24 5.50 -5.86
C SER A 170 7.84 6.01 -6.18
N VAL A 171 7.58 7.32 -6.04
CA VAL A 171 6.28 7.92 -6.39
C VAL A 171 6.02 7.82 -7.89
N VAL A 172 7.03 8.14 -8.72
CA VAL A 172 6.93 8.06 -10.18
C VAL A 172 6.69 6.62 -10.62
N VAL A 173 7.46 5.67 -10.09
CA VAL A 173 7.29 4.24 -10.41
C VAL A 173 5.90 3.76 -10.01
N THR A 174 5.42 4.10 -8.82
CA THR A 174 4.06 3.73 -8.37
C THR A 174 3.00 4.32 -9.31
N GLY A 175 3.13 5.60 -9.68
CA GLY A 175 2.22 6.26 -10.62
C GLY A 175 2.26 5.62 -12.00
N CYS A 176 3.44 5.39 -12.56
CA CYS A 176 3.61 4.77 -13.88
C CYS A 176 3.07 3.33 -13.90
N VAL A 177 3.39 2.52 -12.90
CA VAL A 177 2.89 1.14 -12.80
C VAL A 177 1.36 1.14 -12.69
N SER A 178 0.80 2.00 -11.86
CA SER A 178 -0.66 2.14 -11.74
C SER A 178 -1.29 2.57 -13.07
N PHE A 179 -0.70 3.55 -13.74
CA PHE A 179 -1.20 4.05 -15.03
C PHE A 179 -1.13 3.01 -16.15
N LEU A 180 -0.11 2.16 -16.16
CA LEU A 180 0.06 1.10 -17.15
C LEU A 180 -0.82 -0.12 -16.87
N VAL A 181 -1.02 -0.47 -15.59
CA VAL A 181 -1.70 -1.71 -15.19
C VAL A 181 -3.21 -1.51 -15.06
N LEU A 182 -3.67 -0.43 -14.42
CA LEU A 182 -5.09 -0.21 -14.13
C LEU A 182 -6.01 -0.17 -15.37
N PRO A 183 -5.61 0.38 -16.53
CA PRO A 183 -6.46 0.37 -17.74
C PRO A 183 -6.72 -1.01 -18.33
N HIS A 184 -5.96 -2.03 -17.90
CA HIS A 184 -6.09 -3.42 -18.38
C HIS A 184 -6.83 -4.32 -17.38
N ILE A 185 -7.21 -3.77 -16.23
CA ILE A 185 -7.88 -4.50 -15.15
C ILE A 185 -9.35 -4.07 -15.09
N SER A 186 -10.22 -4.97 -14.63
CA SER A 186 -11.64 -4.67 -14.47
C SER A 186 -11.87 -3.45 -13.55
N SER A 187 -12.94 -2.68 -13.86
CA SER A 187 -13.32 -1.50 -13.07
C SER A 187 -13.58 -1.83 -11.60
N ALA A 188 -14.05 -3.03 -11.30
CA ALA A 188 -14.23 -3.50 -9.94
C ALA A 188 -12.91 -3.51 -9.15
N VAL A 189 -11.81 -3.93 -9.77
CA VAL A 189 -10.47 -3.93 -9.16
C VAL A 189 -9.89 -2.51 -9.08
N ALA A 190 -10.14 -1.68 -10.08
CA ALA A 190 -9.75 -0.27 -10.03
C ALA A 190 -10.47 0.46 -8.89
N LEU A 191 -11.76 0.19 -8.67
CA LEU A 191 -12.56 0.72 -7.57
C LEU A 191 -12.02 0.27 -6.20
N TYR A 192 -11.66 -1.01 -6.08
CA TYR A 192 -10.97 -1.52 -4.90
C TYR A 192 -9.65 -0.77 -4.66
N SER A 193 -8.86 -0.51 -5.72
CA SER A 193 -7.59 0.21 -5.62
C SER A 193 -7.79 1.65 -5.14
N VAL A 194 -8.85 2.32 -5.56
CA VAL A 194 -9.23 3.67 -5.08
C VAL A 194 -9.52 3.63 -3.58
N ALA A 195 -10.41 2.73 -3.14
CA ALA A 195 -10.74 2.58 -1.72
C ALA A 195 -9.49 2.29 -0.87
N ASN A 196 -8.66 1.37 -1.36
CA ASN A 196 -7.40 0.98 -0.72
C ASN A 196 -6.41 2.15 -0.60
N SER A 197 -6.33 2.99 -1.62
CA SER A 197 -5.47 4.17 -1.62
C SER A 197 -5.95 5.22 -0.61
N ILE A 198 -7.25 5.48 -0.54
CA ILE A 198 -7.83 6.45 0.39
C ILE A 198 -7.57 6.01 1.84
N VAL A 199 -7.92 4.75 2.18
CA VAL A 199 -7.73 4.24 3.54
C VAL A 199 -6.25 4.22 3.91
N GLY A 200 -5.37 3.77 3.02
CA GLY A 200 -3.93 3.80 3.24
C GLY A 200 -3.36 5.22 3.41
N GLY A 201 -3.95 6.22 2.75
CA GLY A 201 -3.63 7.64 2.97
C GLY A 201 -4.00 8.09 4.39
N VAL A 202 -5.20 7.77 4.84
CA VAL A 202 -5.68 8.07 6.20
C VAL A 202 -4.82 7.38 7.26
N GLU A 203 -4.49 6.11 7.08
CA GLU A 203 -3.60 5.35 7.97
C GLU A 203 -2.24 6.03 8.14
N ARG A 204 -1.64 6.53 7.06
CA ARG A 204 -0.35 7.25 7.11
C ARG A 204 -0.45 8.53 7.91
N VAL A 205 -1.50 9.30 7.73
CA VAL A 205 -1.72 10.55 8.49
C VAL A 205 -1.90 10.26 9.97
N ILE A 206 -2.68 9.23 10.33
CA ILE A 206 -2.87 8.81 11.72
C ILE A 206 -1.54 8.34 12.32
N ALA A 207 -0.78 7.52 11.61
CA ALA A 207 0.52 7.02 12.08
C ALA A 207 1.53 8.18 12.31
N ALA A 208 1.56 9.17 11.41
CA ALA A 208 2.43 10.34 11.54
C ALA A 208 2.07 11.18 12.78
N ARG A 209 0.78 11.50 12.96
CA ARG A 209 0.32 12.28 14.13
C ARG A 209 0.63 11.60 15.47
N THR A 210 0.46 10.28 15.54
CA THR A 210 0.77 9.54 16.78
C THR A 210 2.25 9.47 17.11
N LEU A 211 3.14 9.66 16.16
CA LEU A 211 4.58 9.79 16.44
C LEU A 211 4.95 11.18 16.95
N ASP A 212 4.29 12.21 16.45
CA ASP A 212 4.52 13.60 16.91
C ASP A 212 4.08 13.76 18.39
N THR A 213 2.95 13.14 18.78
CA THR A 213 2.48 13.17 20.18
C THR A 213 3.35 12.37 21.15
N LEU A 214 4.20 11.46 20.68
CA LEU A 214 5.15 10.72 21.51
C LEU A 214 6.51 11.44 21.65
N ARG A 215 6.71 12.55 20.92
CA ARG A 215 7.93 13.38 20.98
C ARG A 215 7.79 14.59 21.89
N THR A 216 6.57 14.99 22.21
CA THR A 216 6.26 16.03 23.22
C THR A 216 6.16 15.42 24.60
#